data_2c72f7468b9c66677bdc183aed4128f8
#
_entry.id   2c72f7468b9c66677bdc183aed4128f8
#
_cell.length_a   1.000
_cell.length_b   1.000
_cell.length_c   1.000
_cell.angle_alpha   90.00
_cell.angle_beta   90.00
_cell.angle_gamma   90.00
#
_symmetry.space_group_name_H-M   'P 1'
#
loop_
_entity.id
_entity.type
_entity.pdbx_description
1 polymer ?
#
loop_
_entity_poly.entity_id
_entity_poly.type
_entity_poly.pdbx_seq_one_letter_code
_entity_poly.pdbx_strand_id
1 'polypeptide(L)'
;PCRFQLCKDDLIVDGSHNPNGIMALRESLDLYYPNKKRCFVFGCLRNKDYKKMMEVLFSRGDEIYFYHFNNKNSCTIEELQEACEFPSKEFKSFDELPKDSLKIICGSFYMLNEIVPEHLVR
;
A
#
# COMPACT_ATOMS: atom_id res chain seq x y z
N PRO A 1 10.18 -11.18 -7.25
CA PRO A 1 10.04 -9.74 -7.47
C PRO A 1 8.62 -9.31 -7.16
N CYS A 2 8.39 -8.12 -6.72
CA CYS A 2 7.08 -7.57 -6.38
C CYS A 2 6.36 -8.26 -5.22
N ARG A 3 7.07 -9.05 -4.43
CA ARG A 3 6.55 -9.62 -3.20
C ARG A 3 7.50 -9.28 -2.07
N PHE A 4 7.04 -8.41 -1.15
CA PHE A 4 7.82 -7.94 -0.02
C PHE A 4 9.23 -7.53 -0.43
N GLN A 5 9.31 -6.73 -1.49
CA GLN A 5 10.60 -6.31 -2.02
C GLN A 5 11.06 -5.04 -1.30
N LEU A 6 12.20 -5.13 -0.64
CA LEU A 6 12.80 -3.98 0.04
C LEU A 6 13.54 -3.12 -0.98
N CYS A 7 13.18 -1.84 -1.00
CA CYS A 7 13.80 -0.84 -1.84
C CYS A 7 14.61 0.14 -0.99
N LYS A 8 15.17 1.16 -1.62
CA LYS A 8 15.90 2.22 -0.91
C LYS A 8 14.93 3.09 -0.11
N ASP A 9 15.47 3.85 0.84
CA ASP A 9 14.73 4.85 1.61
C ASP A 9 13.54 4.29 2.40
N ASP A 10 13.74 3.11 3.01
CA ASP A 10 12.71 2.46 3.83
C ASP A 10 11.41 2.24 3.07
N LEU A 11 11.51 1.81 1.83
CA LEU A 11 10.37 1.52 0.97
C LEU A 11 10.24 0.02 0.72
N ILE A 12 9.06 -0.51 0.93
CA ILE A 12 8.70 -1.89 0.57
C ILE A 12 7.64 -1.84 -0.50
N VAL A 13 7.79 -2.67 -1.52
CA VAL A 13 6.78 -2.84 -2.55
C VAL A 13 6.28 -4.27 -2.53
N ASP A 14 4.96 -4.45 -2.72
CA ASP A 14 4.35 -5.76 -2.70
C ASP A 14 3.15 -5.77 -3.64
N GLY A 15 3.17 -6.66 -4.61
CA GLY A 15 2.14 -6.76 -5.63
C GLY A 15 0.94 -7.60 -5.25
N SER A 16 0.80 -7.98 -3.98
CA SER A 16 -0.35 -8.75 -3.53
C SER A 16 -1.65 -8.03 -3.82
N HIS A 17 -2.64 -8.78 -4.28
CA HIS A 17 -3.89 -8.21 -4.78
C HIS A 17 -5.13 -8.99 -4.32
N ASN A 18 -4.99 -9.81 -3.28
CA ASN A 18 -6.10 -10.52 -2.66
C ASN A 18 -5.85 -10.63 -1.15
N PRO A 19 -6.89 -10.97 -0.36
CA PRO A 19 -6.74 -11.03 1.09
C PRO A 19 -5.63 -11.96 1.58
N ASN A 20 -5.42 -13.11 0.94
CA ASN A 20 -4.36 -14.04 1.36
C ASN A 20 -2.97 -13.44 1.18
N GLY A 21 -2.73 -12.80 0.04
CA GLY A 21 -1.44 -12.15 -0.22
C GLY A 21 -1.20 -10.98 0.74
N ILE A 22 -2.25 -10.23 1.03
CA ILE A 22 -2.16 -9.11 1.97
C ILE A 22 -1.92 -9.62 3.40
N MET A 23 -2.53 -10.76 3.75
CA MET A 23 -2.26 -11.38 5.06
C MET A 23 -0.77 -11.73 5.19
N ALA A 24 -0.19 -12.31 4.16
CA ALA A 24 1.24 -12.64 4.15
C ALA A 24 2.10 -11.38 4.28
N LEU A 25 1.72 -10.29 3.61
CA LEU A 25 2.40 -9.00 3.74
C LEU A 25 2.33 -8.50 5.18
N ARG A 26 1.14 -8.52 5.78
CA ARG A 26 0.96 -8.09 7.16
C ARG A 26 1.82 -8.91 8.11
N GLU A 27 1.84 -10.22 7.95
CA GLU A 27 2.64 -11.09 8.80
C GLU A 27 4.13 -10.78 8.67
N SER A 28 4.61 -10.52 7.45
CA SER A 28 6.01 -10.15 7.23
C SER A 28 6.34 -8.81 7.87
N LEU A 29 5.45 -7.84 7.77
CA LEU A 29 5.66 -6.54 8.41
C LEU A 29 5.74 -6.68 9.93
N ASP A 30 4.85 -7.49 10.51
CA ASP A 30 4.84 -7.71 11.96
C ASP A 30 6.10 -8.46 12.42
N LEU A 31 6.62 -9.35 11.61
CA LEU A 31 7.81 -10.14 11.93
C LEU A 31 9.09 -9.34 11.82
N TYR A 32 9.25 -8.60 10.73
CA TYR A 32 10.52 -7.91 10.43
C TYR A 32 10.58 -6.45 10.88
N TYR A 33 9.42 -5.81 11.03
CA TYR A 33 9.35 -4.38 11.37
C TYR A 33 8.29 -4.13 12.45
N PRO A 34 8.37 -4.84 13.60
CA PRO A 34 7.29 -4.76 14.60
C PRO A 34 7.13 -3.39 15.25
N ASN A 35 8.20 -2.57 15.27
CA ASN A 35 8.18 -1.29 15.99
C ASN A 35 8.30 -0.08 15.07
N LYS A 36 8.18 -0.28 13.76
CA LYS A 36 8.25 0.83 12.80
C LYS A 36 6.87 1.44 12.58
N LYS A 37 6.84 2.76 12.50
CA LYS A 37 5.65 3.45 12.01
C LYS A 37 5.47 3.10 10.54
N ARG A 38 4.23 2.89 10.13
CA ARG A 38 3.92 2.43 8.78
C ARG A 38 3.14 3.49 8.02
N CYS A 39 3.53 3.70 6.78
CA CYS A 39 2.85 4.58 5.86
C CYS A 39 2.51 3.76 4.61
N PHE A 40 1.24 3.55 4.35
CA PHE A 40 0.79 2.74 3.22
C PHE A 40 0.39 3.63 2.05
N VAL A 41 0.80 3.24 0.86
CA VAL A 41 0.25 3.76 -0.38
C VAL A 41 -0.47 2.58 -1.04
N PHE A 42 -1.80 2.66 -1.10
CA PHE A 42 -2.64 1.53 -1.49
C PHE A 42 -3.52 1.91 -2.67
N GLY A 43 -3.56 1.05 -3.66
CA GLY A 43 -4.50 1.14 -4.76
C GLY A 43 -4.92 -0.26 -5.15
N CYS A 44 -6.12 -0.43 -5.67
CA CYS A 44 -6.65 -1.76 -5.94
C CYS A 44 -7.64 -1.74 -7.09
N LEU A 45 -7.74 -2.87 -7.79
CA LEU A 45 -8.76 -3.05 -8.81
C LEU A 45 -10.12 -3.27 -8.13
N ARG A 46 -11.17 -2.71 -8.73
CA ARG A 46 -12.52 -2.72 -8.19
C ARG A 46 -13.10 -4.14 -8.03
N ASN A 47 -12.63 -5.09 -8.85
CA ASN A 47 -13.13 -6.46 -8.81
C ASN A 47 -12.43 -7.34 -7.75
N LYS A 48 -11.55 -6.76 -6.95
CA LYS A 48 -10.90 -7.46 -5.86
C LYS A 48 -11.64 -7.19 -4.54
N ASP A 49 -11.38 -8.03 -3.54
CA ASP A 49 -11.98 -7.85 -2.22
C ASP A 49 -11.15 -6.83 -1.41
N TYR A 50 -11.19 -5.58 -1.88
CA TYR A 50 -10.33 -4.55 -1.31
C TYR A 50 -10.73 -4.17 0.12
N LYS A 51 -12.00 -4.28 0.46
CA LYS A 51 -12.44 -4.01 1.83
C LYS A 51 -11.76 -4.99 2.80
N LYS A 52 -11.78 -6.27 2.46
CA LYS A 52 -11.14 -7.29 3.30
C LYS A 52 -9.62 -7.11 3.34
N MET A 53 -9.01 -6.77 2.22
CA MET A 53 -7.59 -6.51 2.16
C MET A 53 -7.20 -5.39 3.14
N MET A 54 -7.97 -4.29 3.14
CA MET A 54 -7.69 -3.17 4.03
C MET A 54 -7.93 -3.52 5.51
N GLU A 55 -8.98 -4.31 5.80
CA GLU A 55 -9.24 -4.77 7.16
C GLU A 55 -8.07 -5.58 7.72
N VAL A 56 -7.45 -6.40 6.88
CA VAL A 56 -6.31 -7.23 7.27
C VAL A 56 -5.04 -6.40 7.43
N LEU A 57 -4.85 -5.41 6.55
CA LEU A 57 -3.59 -4.70 6.42
C LEU A 57 -3.42 -3.55 7.42
N PHE A 58 -4.45 -2.73 7.58
CA PHE A 58 -4.32 -1.48 8.31
C PHE A 58 -4.60 -1.62 9.80
N SER A 59 -3.89 -0.82 10.60
CA SER A 59 -4.09 -0.72 12.04
C SER A 59 -4.23 0.75 12.42
N ARG A 60 -4.82 0.99 13.59
CA ARG A 60 -4.94 2.34 14.12
C ARG A 60 -3.56 2.97 14.25
N GLY A 61 -3.44 4.21 13.78
CA GLY A 61 -2.17 4.93 13.83
C GLY A 61 -1.35 4.84 12.56
N ASP A 62 -1.70 3.94 11.65
CA ASP A 62 -1.03 3.90 10.35
C ASP A 62 -1.37 5.14 9.54
N GLU A 63 -0.39 5.63 8.77
CA GLU A 63 -0.64 6.67 7.77
C GLU A 63 -1.09 5.96 6.50
N ILE A 64 -2.24 6.38 5.94
CA ILE A 64 -2.85 5.69 4.81
C ILE A 64 -3.08 6.69 3.69
N TYR A 65 -2.53 6.36 2.51
CA TYR A 65 -2.69 7.14 1.30
C TYR A 65 -3.26 6.23 0.22
N PHE A 66 -4.29 6.70 -0.48
CA PHE A 66 -4.90 5.95 -1.57
C PHE A 66 -4.52 6.54 -2.91
N TYR A 67 -4.39 5.67 -3.90
CA TYR A 67 -4.01 6.05 -5.24
C TYR A 67 -4.95 5.42 -6.27
N HIS A 68 -5.43 6.26 -7.18
CA HIS A 68 -6.21 5.80 -8.34
C HIS A 68 -5.24 5.71 -9.51
N PHE A 69 -4.87 4.49 -9.89
CA PHE A 69 -3.88 4.29 -10.95
C PHE A 69 -4.56 4.23 -12.33
N ASN A 70 -3.73 4.27 -13.37
CA ASN A 70 -4.20 4.36 -14.76
C ASN A 70 -4.71 3.01 -15.27
N ASN A 71 -5.90 2.64 -14.81
CA ASN A 71 -6.62 1.45 -15.23
C ASN A 71 -8.11 1.74 -15.00
N LYS A 72 -8.94 1.48 -15.99
CA LYS A 72 -10.38 1.79 -15.89
C LYS A 72 -11.08 1.08 -14.74
N ASN A 73 -10.50 -0.02 -14.24
CA ASN A 73 -11.06 -0.80 -13.14
C ASN A 73 -10.38 -0.48 -11.81
N SER A 74 -9.51 0.52 -11.75
CA SER A 74 -8.94 0.96 -10.48
C SER A 74 -10.03 1.58 -9.62
N CYS A 75 -10.05 1.25 -8.34
CA CYS A 75 -10.94 1.91 -7.40
C CYS A 75 -10.64 3.41 -7.38
N THR A 76 -11.69 4.20 -7.21
CA THR A 76 -11.51 5.63 -6.98
C THR A 76 -11.06 5.86 -5.54
N ILE A 77 -10.53 7.05 -5.29
CA ILE A 77 -10.16 7.44 -3.93
C ILE A 77 -11.37 7.33 -3.00
N GLU A 78 -12.53 7.80 -3.47
CA GLU A 78 -13.79 7.78 -2.70
C GLU A 78 -14.23 6.35 -2.36
N GLU A 79 -14.13 5.43 -3.33
CA GLU A 79 -14.49 4.04 -3.09
C GLU A 79 -13.62 3.43 -1.99
N LEU A 80 -12.32 3.71 -2.02
CA LEU A 80 -11.40 3.19 -1.02
C LEU A 80 -11.62 3.83 0.35
N GLN A 81 -11.84 5.14 0.39
CA GLN A 81 -12.11 5.85 1.64
C GLN A 81 -13.38 5.35 2.31
N GLU A 82 -14.42 5.10 1.51
CA GLU A 82 -15.69 4.61 2.04
C GLU A 82 -15.56 3.22 2.65
N ALA A 83 -14.71 2.37 2.08
CA ALA A 83 -14.48 1.01 2.57
C ALA A 83 -13.48 0.95 3.72
N CYS A 84 -12.76 2.02 3.99
CA CYS A 84 -11.70 2.06 5.00
C CYS A 84 -12.24 2.62 6.32
N GLU A 85 -11.93 1.94 7.42
CA GLU A 85 -12.38 2.38 8.75
C GLU A 85 -11.47 3.44 9.39
N PHE A 86 -10.32 3.74 8.77
CA PHE A 86 -9.36 4.72 9.30
C PHE A 86 -9.27 5.95 8.40
N PRO A 87 -8.84 7.09 8.96
CA PRO A 87 -8.61 8.28 8.13
C PRO A 87 -7.56 8.03 7.06
N SER A 88 -7.72 8.68 5.91
CA SER A 88 -6.82 8.50 4.79
C SER A 88 -6.71 9.78 3.99
N LYS A 89 -5.69 9.83 3.13
CA LYS A 89 -5.45 10.95 2.23
C LYS A 89 -5.24 10.41 0.82
N GLU A 90 -5.33 11.27 -0.15
CA GLU A 90 -4.97 10.93 -1.52
C GLU A 90 -3.45 11.02 -1.68
N PHE A 91 -2.84 9.99 -2.27
CA PHE A 91 -1.41 10.01 -2.58
C PHE A 91 -1.18 10.92 -3.79
N LYS A 92 -0.27 11.88 -3.66
CA LYS A 92 0.08 12.79 -4.73
C LYS A 92 1.56 12.71 -5.11
N SER A 93 2.44 12.60 -4.12
CA SER A 93 3.86 12.44 -4.37
C SER A 93 4.55 11.83 -3.16
N PHE A 94 5.71 11.23 -3.40
CA PHE A 94 6.50 10.65 -2.31
C PHE A 94 7.02 11.71 -1.35
N ASP A 95 7.20 12.94 -1.81
CA ASP A 95 7.68 14.03 -0.96
C ASP A 95 6.71 14.35 0.18
N GLU A 96 5.44 14.04 0.02
CA GLU A 96 4.42 14.29 1.03
C GLU A 96 4.38 13.23 2.13
N LEU A 97 5.03 12.09 1.92
CA LEU A 97 4.97 10.99 2.88
C LEU A 97 5.87 11.26 4.08
N PRO A 98 5.48 10.77 5.27
CA PRO A 98 6.33 10.90 6.46
C PRO A 98 7.70 10.28 6.24
N LYS A 99 8.75 11.03 6.56
CA LYS A 99 10.12 10.59 6.26
C LYS A 99 10.67 9.56 7.23
N ASP A 100 10.13 9.52 8.45
CA ASP A 100 10.60 8.64 9.50
C ASP A 100 9.79 7.35 9.62
N SER A 101 8.96 7.05 8.62
CA SER A 101 8.14 5.85 8.60
C SER A 101 8.63 4.86 7.55
N LEU A 102 8.26 3.59 7.74
CA LEU A 102 8.41 2.57 6.71
C LEU A 102 7.26 2.77 5.71
N LYS A 103 7.58 2.91 4.43
CA LYS A 103 6.58 3.11 3.39
C LYS A 103 6.32 1.80 2.68
N ILE A 104 5.06 1.46 2.51
CA ILE A 104 4.65 0.21 1.87
C ILE A 104 3.69 0.54 0.73
N ILE A 105 4.08 0.21 -0.50
CA ILE A 105 3.22 0.37 -1.67
C ILE A 105 2.67 -1.00 -2.02
N CYS A 106 1.34 -1.12 -2.04
CA CYS A 106 0.73 -2.43 -2.23
C CYS A 106 -0.72 -2.32 -2.71
N GLY A 107 -1.31 -3.46 -3.01
CA GLY A 107 -2.72 -3.59 -3.41
C GLY A 107 -2.93 -3.98 -4.86
N SER A 108 -2.00 -3.64 -5.73
CA SER A 108 -2.09 -4.00 -7.14
C SER A 108 -0.72 -4.01 -7.79
N PHE A 109 -0.44 -5.07 -8.52
CA PHE A 109 0.76 -5.17 -9.33
C PHE A 109 0.82 -4.04 -10.38
N TYR A 110 -0.33 -3.71 -10.97
CA TYR A 110 -0.39 -2.65 -12.00
C TYR A 110 0.07 -1.30 -11.47
N MET A 111 -0.29 -0.99 -10.23
CA MET A 111 0.07 0.28 -9.61
C MET A 111 1.58 0.41 -9.40
N LEU A 112 2.25 -0.69 -9.09
CA LEU A 112 3.69 -0.66 -8.81
C LEU A 112 4.48 -0.12 -10.00
N ASN A 113 4.14 -0.57 -11.21
CA ASN A 113 4.84 -0.11 -12.41
C ASN A 113 4.62 1.36 -12.70
N GLU A 114 3.50 1.91 -12.23
CA GLU A 114 3.17 3.30 -12.49
C GLU A 114 3.86 4.26 -11.54
N ILE A 115 3.95 3.93 -10.25
CA ILE A 115 4.36 4.92 -9.25
C ILE A 115 5.68 4.62 -8.54
N VAL A 116 6.22 3.41 -8.63
CA VAL A 116 7.48 3.10 -7.94
C VAL A 116 8.64 3.68 -8.73
N PRO A 117 9.41 4.63 -8.16
CA PRO A 117 10.55 5.20 -8.86
C PRO A 117 11.65 4.16 -9.08
N GLU A 118 12.16 4.07 -10.32
CA GLU A 118 13.22 3.10 -10.65
C GLU A 118 14.46 3.27 -9.79
N HIS A 119 14.81 4.51 -9.46
CA HIS A 119 16.02 4.78 -8.69
C HIS A 119 15.93 4.27 -7.25
N LEU A 120 14.73 3.95 -6.76
CA LEU A 120 14.55 3.41 -5.42
C LEU A 120 14.58 1.88 -5.41
N VAL A 121 14.48 1.24 -6.56
CA VAL A 121 14.55 -0.22 -6.65
C VAL A 121 16.01 -0.64 -6.49
N ARG A 122 16.25 -1.63 -5.63
CA ARG A 122 17.59 -2.17 -5.39
C ARG A 122 18.02 -3.16 -6.45
#